data_8747b73b6be3e8757868867105f8833c
#
_entry.id   8747b73b6be3e8757868867105f8833c
#
_cell.length_a   1.000
_cell.length_b   1.000
_cell.length_c   1.000
_cell.angle_alpha   90.00
_cell.angle_beta   90.00
_cell.angle_gamma   90.00
#
_symmetry.space_group_name_H-M   'P 1'
#
loop_
_entity.id
_entity.type
_entity.pdbx_description
1 polymer ?
#
loop_
_entity_poly.entity_id
_entity_poly.type
_entity_poly.pdbx_seq_one_letter_code
_entity_poly.pdbx_strand_id
1 'polypeptide(L)'
;MKRDFPQALHRLESWFAANGWQAFDFQREVWRAYLDGESGLVHSATGSGKTLAASLGPLAEWIEEQEQLGESGKVDTKAPALRVLWITPMRALAADTVLSIDRAVTGLGLPWTVGLRTGDTSSAERARQARKLPSLLVTTPESLSLMLSGAEAREKLSSLRLVVVDEWHELLGNKRGVMTELGLARLRRWNPKLRTWGLSATLGNIQEALERLVPGSDPALSPVRRVVKGVSDKKVLMDTLIPPDVDKFPWAGHLGLVMLDHVIEAIEGSRSTLVFTNVRSQAEIWYQGLLEARPEWAGLIGLHHGSLDSDVRKWV
;
A
#
# COMPACT_ATOMS: atom_id res chain seq x y z
N MET A 1 26.26 -12.64 -13.59
CA MET A 1 26.45 -13.37 -12.32
C MET A 1 25.37 -12.87 -11.36
N LYS A 2 24.38 -13.68 -10.99
CA LYS A 2 23.38 -13.30 -9.98
C LYS A 2 24.11 -13.12 -8.65
N ARG A 3 23.92 -11.99 -8.01
CA ARG A 3 24.44 -11.75 -6.65
C ARG A 3 23.63 -12.62 -5.69
N ASP A 4 24.31 -13.36 -4.85
CA ASP A 4 23.66 -14.07 -3.75
C ASP A 4 23.63 -13.12 -2.54
N PHE A 5 22.47 -13.00 -1.87
CA PHE A 5 22.27 -12.12 -0.71
C PHE A 5 21.82 -12.94 0.50
N PRO A 6 22.58 -13.98 0.90
CA PRO A 6 22.10 -14.97 1.85
C PRO A 6 21.86 -14.36 3.24
N GLN A 7 22.69 -13.44 3.68
CA GLN A 7 22.63 -12.84 5.03
C GLN A 7 21.44 -11.90 5.16
N ALA A 8 21.27 -11.00 4.19
CA ALA A 8 20.14 -10.05 4.20
C ALA A 8 18.79 -10.80 4.14
N LEU A 9 18.65 -11.78 3.25
CA LEU A 9 17.41 -12.57 3.14
C LEU A 9 17.15 -13.38 4.41
N HIS A 10 18.18 -13.99 4.99
CA HIS A 10 18.08 -14.72 6.26
C HIS A 10 17.61 -13.81 7.40
N ARG A 11 18.10 -12.57 7.46
CA ARG A 11 17.68 -11.59 8.48
C ARG A 11 16.22 -11.19 8.32
N LEU A 12 15.72 -11.04 7.08
CA LEU A 12 14.29 -10.81 6.82
C LEU A 12 13.44 -11.99 7.29
N GLU A 13 13.83 -13.22 6.96
CA GLU A 13 13.10 -14.43 7.37
C GLU A 13 13.10 -14.61 8.89
N SER A 14 14.22 -14.35 9.54
CA SER A 14 14.32 -14.36 11.02
C SER A 14 13.39 -13.33 11.66
N TRP A 15 13.24 -12.14 11.06
CA TRP A 15 12.30 -11.15 11.54
C TRP A 15 10.84 -11.61 11.36
N PHE A 16 10.49 -12.26 10.24
CA PHE A 16 9.17 -12.87 10.08
C PHE A 16 8.91 -13.91 11.16
N ALA A 17 9.83 -14.83 11.38
CA ALA A 17 9.71 -15.89 12.38
C ALA A 17 9.55 -15.33 13.81
N ALA A 18 10.29 -14.27 14.15
CA ALA A 18 10.18 -13.59 15.45
C ALA A 18 8.81 -12.93 15.67
N ASN A 19 8.07 -12.61 14.60
CA ASN A 19 6.69 -12.12 14.67
C ASN A 19 5.64 -13.24 14.57
N GLY A 20 6.03 -14.51 14.55
CA GLY A 20 5.13 -15.66 14.37
C GLY A 20 4.60 -15.76 12.93
N TRP A 21 5.28 -15.19 11.95
CA TRP A 21 4.90 -15.18 10.55
C TRP A 21 5.84 -16.04 9.72
N GLN A 22 5.36 -16.41 8.54
CA GLN A 22 6.16 -17.04 7.50
C GLN A 22 6.04 -16.18 6.23
N ALA A 23 7.18 -15.88 5.60
CA ALA A 23 7.17 -15.17 4.33
C ALA A 23 6.56 -16.05 3.22
N PHE A 24 5.70 -15.45 2.42
CA PHE A 24 5.17 -16.13 1.22
C PHE A 24 6.23 -16.20 0.11
N ASP A 25 6.10 -17.19 -0.77
CA ASP A 25 7.05 -17.36 -1.87
C ASP A 25 7.09 -16.15 -2.82
N PHE A 26 5.94 -15.52 -3.08
CA PHE A 26 5.88 -14.32 -3.89
C PHE A 26 6.62 -13.12 -3.25
N GLN A 27 6.66 -13.02 -1.92
CA GLN A 27 7.44 -11.99 -1.22
C GLN A 27 8.93 -12.22 -1.43
N ARG A 28 9.39 -13.46 -1.26
CA ARG A 28 10.79 -13.86 -1.53
C ARG A 28 11.17 -13.60 -2.98
N GLU A 29 10.25 -13.87 -3.92
CA GLU A 29 10.47 -13.60 -5.34
C GLU A 29 10.65 -12.09 -5.60
N VAL A 30 9.81 -11.24 -5.01
CA VAL A 30 9.93 -9.78 -5.15
C VAL A 30 11.25 -9.28 -4.55
N TRP A 31 11.64 -9.74 -3.37
CA TRP A 31 12.91 -9.33 -2.75
C TRP A 31 14.11 -9.69 -3.63
N ARG A 32 14.17 -10.91 -4.14
CA ARG A 32 15.24 -11.36 -5.06
C ARG A 32 15.24 -10.56 -6.35
N ALA A 33 14.09 -10.41 -6.99
CA ALA A 33 13.96 -9.61 -8.21
C ALA A 33 14.42 -8.16 -8.01
N TYR A 34 14.04 -7.55 -6.88
CA TYR A 34 14.53 -6.21 -6.53
C TYR A 34 16.06 -6.19 -6.39
N LEU A 35 16.65 -7.13 -5.66
CA LEU A 35 18.10 -7.21 -5.46
C LEU A 35 18.85 -7.48 -6.76
N ASP A 36 18.26 -8.23 -7.69
CA ASP A 36 18.77 -8.45 -9.05
C ASP A 36 18.64 -7.20 -9.97
N GLY A 37 18.05 -6.09 -9.45
CA GLY A 37 17.88 -4.83 -10.18
C GLY A 37 16.65 -4.77 -11.06
N GLU A 38 15.71 -5.70 -10.91
CA GLU A 38 14.49 -5.78 -11.72
C GLU A 38 13.42 -4.79 -11.24
N SER A 39 12.54 -4.41 -12.16
CA SER A 39 11.31 -3.67 -11.92
C SER A 39 10.11 -4.57 -12.20
N GLY A 40 8.93 -4.24 -11.65
CA GLY A 40 7.80 -5.13 -11.91
C GLY A 40 6.48 -4.71 -11.29
N LEU A 41 5.57 -5.66 -11.35
CA LEU A 41 4.21 -5.55 -10.82
C LEU A 41 3.89 -6.75 -9.94
N VAL A 42 3.46 -6.49 -8.72
CA VAL A 42 2.91 -7.51 -7.81
C VAL A 42 1.40 -7.50 -7.93
N HIS A 43 0.84 -8.60 -8.39
CA HIS A 43 -0.59 -8.82 -8.47
C HIS A 43 -1.02 -9.85 -7.42
N SER A 44 -1.70 -9.39 -6.36
CA SER A 44 -2.11 -10.25 -5.25
C SER A 44 -3.28 -9.61 -4.48
N ALA A 45 -4.13 -10.43 -3.89
CA ALA A 45 -5.30 -9.98 -3.13
C ALA A 45 -4.95 -8.97 -2.03
N THR A 46 -5.91 -8.13 -1.63
CA THR A 46 -5.75 -7.21 -0.50
C THR A 46 -5.49 -8.00 0.80
N GLY A 47 -4.59 -7.49 1.64
CA GLY A 47 -4.20 -8.16 2.89
C GLY A 47 -3.25 -9.35 2.74
N SER A 48 -2.70 -9.60 1.53
CA SER A 48 -1.75 -10.69 1.27
C SER A 48 -0.29 -10.37 1.64
N GLY A 49 0.00 -9.16 2.16
CA GLY A 49 1.37 -8.77 2.51
C GLY A 49 2.17 -8.12 1.36
N LYS A 50 1.50 -7.53 0.36
CA LYS A 50 2.14 -6.79 -0.74
C LYS A 50 3.07 -5.68 -0.26
N THR A 51 2.69 -4.98 0.81
CA THR A 51 3.50 -3.90 1.40
C THR A 51 4.88 -4.41 1.80
N LEU A 52 4.95 -5.53 2.53
CA LEU A 52 6.21 -6.14 2.93
C LEU A 52 6.97 -6.75 1.74
N ALA A 53 6.25 -7.25 0.72
CA ALA A 53 6.90 -7.70 -0.51
C ALA A 53 7.72 -6.59 -1.18
N ALA A 54 7.15 -5.38 -1.31
CA ALA A 54 7.83 -4.28 -2.01
C ALA A 54 8.81 -3.49 -1.12
N SER A 55 8.54 -3.38 0.20
CA SER A 55 9.35 -2.55 1.10
C SER A 55 10.62 -3.24 1.61
N LEU A 56 10.63 -4.56 1.72
CA LEU A 56 11.76 -5.26 2.35
C LEU A 56 12.96 -5.46 1.43
N GLY A 57 12.79 -5.46 0.10
CA GLY A 57 13.91 -5.52 -0.84
C GLY A 57 14.95 -4.41 -0.63
N PRO A 58 14.55 -3.13 -0.55
CA PRO A 58 15.47 -2.02 -0.23
C PRO A 58 16.13 -2.13 1.15
N LEU A 59 15.43 -2.67 2.14
CA LEU A 59 15.98 -2.89 3.47
C LEU A 59 17.04 -4.00 3.44
N ALA A 60 16.78 -5.08 2.67
CA ALA A 60 17.77 -6.13 2.44
C ALA A 60 19.01 -5.60 1.71
N GLU A 61 18.82 -4.76 0.67
CA GLU A 61 19.94 -4.11 -0.02
C GLU A 61 20.81 -3.28 0.95
N TRP A 62 20.16 -2.55 1.86
CA TRP A 62 20.88 -1.78 2.88
C TRP A 62 21.63 -2.67 3.86
N ILE A 63 21.02 -3.75 4.35
CA ILE A 63 21.67 -4.70 5.24
C ILE A 63 22.94 -5.25 4.59
N GLU A 64 22.86 -5.69 3.35
CA GLU A 64 23.99 -6.23 2.60
C GLU A 64 25.09 -5.19 2.38
N GLU A 65 24.72 -3.93 2.06
CA GLU A 65 25.69 -2.83 1.95
C GLU A 65 26.42 -2.57 3.27
N GLN A 66 25.72 -2.65 4.41
CA GLN A 66 26.34 -2.43 5.72
C GLN A 66 27.26 -3.58 6.14
N GLU A 67 26.93 -4.81 5.80
CA GLU A 67 27.78 -5.97 6.05
C GLU A 67 29.09 -5.88 5.27
N GLN A 68 29.01 -5.55 3.97
CA GLN A 68 30.19 -5.33 3.14
C GLN A 68 31.07 -4.17 3.65
N LEU A 69 30.44 -3.10 4.17
CA LEU A 69 31.15 -2.00 4.80
C LEU A 69 31.76 -2.41 6.15
N GLY A 70 31.08 -3.27 6.91
CA GLY A 70 31.53 -3.81 8.19
C GLY A 70 32.84 -4.61 8.06
N GLU A 71 33.00 -5.36 6.98
CA GLU A 71 34.26 -6.06 6.65
C GLU A 71 35.43 -5.10 6.46
N SER A 72 35.15 -3.84 6.06
CA SER A 72 36.17 -2.77 5.95
C SER A 72 36.24 -1.86 7.18
N GLY A 73 35.53 -2.16 8.28
CA GLY A 73 35.50 -1.38 9.51
C GLY A 73 34.71 -0.07 9.45
N LYS A 74 33.84 0.10 8.43
CA LYS A 74 33.06 1.34 8.20
C LYS A 74 31.56 1.01 8.12
N VAL A 75 30.89 0.88 9.26
CA VAL A 75 29.42 0.75 9.29
C VAL A 75 28.77 2.13 9.39
N ASP A 76 27.81 2.42 8.53
CA ASP A 76 27.04 3.66 8.62
C ASP A 76 25.87 3.48 9.59
N THR A 77 25.93 4.15 10.72
CA THR A 77 24.90 4.14 11.77
C THR A 77 23.85 5.23 11.58
N LYS A 78 24.03 6.11 10.59
CA LYS A 78 23.09 7.21 10.32
C LYS A 78 21.99 6.79 9.35
N ALA A 79 20.82 7.41 9.52
CA ALA A 79 19.72 7.26 8.57
C ALA A 79 20.18 7.68 7.16
N PRO A 80 20.04 6.78 6.15
CA PRO A 80 20.39 7.12 4.77
C PRO A 80 19.52 8.26 4.23
N ALA A 81 19.98 8.90 3.18
CA ALA A 81 19.16 9.79 2.37
C ALA A 81 17.98 9.01 1.78
N LEU A 82 17.00 9.73 1.17
CA LEU A 82 15.81 9.12 0.58
C LEU A 82 16.18 8.02 -0.43
N ARG A 83 15.86 6.78 -0.12
CA ARG A 83 16.07 5.61 -1.00
C ARG A 83 14.78 5.09 -1.62
N VAL A 84 13.66 5.24 -0.91
CA VAL A 84 12.37 4.71 -1.36
C VAL A 84 11.31 5.80 -1.35
N LEU A 85 10.62 5.93 -2.48
CA LEU A 85 9.43 6.75 -2.62
C LEU A 85 8.22 5.83 -2.82
N TRP A 86 7.24 5.93 -1.94
CA TRP A 86 6.00 5.14 -1.99
C TRP A 86 4.84 6.04 -2.36
N ILE A 87 4.21 5.77 -3.50
CA ILE A 87 3.07 6.55 -4.01
C ILE A 87 1.81 5.75 -3.76
N THR A 88 0.86 6.32 -3.03
CA THR A 88 -0.46 5.71 -2.81
C THR A 88 -1.58 6.68 -3.19
N PRO A 89 -2.66 6.19 -3.84
CA PRO A 89 -3.79 7.05 -4.21
C PRO A 89 -4.64 7.47 -3.00
N MET A 90 -4.59 6.74 -1.90
CA MET A 90 -5.48 6.93 -0.77
C MET A 90 -4.73 7.42 0.47
N ARG A 91 -5.15 8.58 1.01
CA ARG A 91 -4.53 9.16 2.22
C ARG A 91 -4.68 8.27 3.45
N ALA A 92 -5.81 7.59 3.59
CA ALA A 92 -6.06 6.66 4.68
C ALA A 92 -5.04 5.51 4.69
N LEU A 93 -4.81 4.89 3.52
CA LEU A 93 -3.82 3.82 3.37
C LEU A 93 -2.38 4.29 3.58
N ALA A 94 -2.10 5.58 3.36
CA ALA A 94 -0.76 6.12 3.51
C ALA A 94 -0.26 6.04 4.96
N ALA A 95 -1.11 6.27 5.94
CA ALA A 95 -0.77 6.16 7.36
C ALA A 95 -0.49 4.70 7.76
N ASP A 96 -1.34 3.77 7.34
CA ASP A 96 -1.18 2.33 7.61
C ASP A 96 0.08 1.77 6.95
N THR A 97 0.38 2.24 5.73
CA THR A 97 1.62 1.90 5.02
C THR A 97 2.85 2.35 5.80
N VAL A 98 2.85 3.60 6.31
CA VAL A 98 3.93 4.11 7.16
C VAL A 98 4.10 3.23 8.39
N LEU A 99 3.02 2.93 9.13
CA LEU A 99 3.08 2.09 10.33
C LEU A 99 3.61 0.69 10.05
N SER A 100 3.16 0.07 8.95
CA SER A 100 3.61 -1.26 8.54
C SER A 100 5.10 -1.29 8.22
N ILE A 101 5.60 -0.30 7.49
CA ILE A 101 7.01 -0.20 7.11
C ILE A 101 7.89 0.19 8.32
N ASP A 102 7.43 1.11 9.16
CA ASP A 102 8.15 1.54 10.35
C ASP A 102 8.33 0.40 11.35
N ARG A 103 7.30 -0.46 11.49
CA ARG A 103 7.40 -1.72 12.26
C ARG A 103 8.51 -2.63 11.73
N ALA A 104 8.63 -2.77 10.41
CA ALA A 104 9.68 -3.60 9.81
C ALA A 104 11.08 -2.98 10.01
N VAL A 105 11.21 -1.67 9.79
CA VAL A 105 12.46 -0.92 10.02
C VAL A 105 12.93 -1.06 11.46
N THR A 106 12.04 -0.82 12.42
CA THR A 106 12.32 -0.94 13.85
C THR A 106 12.65 -2.37 14.25
N GLY A 107 11.86 -3.33 13.78
CA GLY A 107 12.05 -4.75 14.10
C GLY A 107 13.32 -5.35 13.52
N LEU A 108 13.81 -4.82 12.40
CA LEU A 108 15.11 -5.16 11.81
C LEU A 108 16.27 -4.38 12.44
N GLY A 109 16.02 -3.42 13.34
CA GLY A 109 17.05 -2.60 13.98
C GLY A 109 17.80 -1.71 13.00
N LEU A 110 17.12 -1.19 11.95
CA LEU A 110 17.75 -0.35 10.93
C LEU A 110 17.66 1.14 11.28
N PRO A 111 18.66 1.96 10.94
CA PRO A 111 18.65 3.39 11.22
C PRO A 111 17.79 4.20 10.24
N TRP A 112 16.88 3.57 9.55
CA TRP A 112 16.03 4.23 8.57
C TRP A 112 14.96 5.07 9.24
N THR A 113 14.54 6.12 8.54
CA THR A 113 13.41 6.96 8.93
C THR A 113 12.30 6.80 7.91
N VAL A 114 11.07 6.62 8.39
CA VAL A 114 9.86 6.54 7.56
C VAL A 114 9.05 7.81 7.76
N GLY A 115 8.56 8.41 6.68
CA GLY A 115 7.81 9.64 6.74
C GLY A 115 6.61 9.67 5.79
N LEU A 116 5.68 10.56 6.09
CA LEU A 116 4.45 10.79 5.33
C LEU A 116 4.41 12.20 4.76
N ARG A 117 4.05 12.34 3.48
CA ARG A 117 3.79 13.64 2.84
C ARG A 117 2.55 13.59 1.98
N THR A 118 1.47 14.13 2.50
CA THR A 118 0.16 14.25 1.83
C THR A 118 -0.33 15.69 1.90
N GLY A 119 -1.54 15.94 1.40
CA GLY A 119 -2.22 17.23 1.57
C GLY A 119 -2.38 17.65 3.03
N ASP A 120 -2.52 16.67 3.93
CA ASP A 120 -2.79 16.88 5.35
C ASP A 120 -1.52 17.02 6.22
N THR A 121 -0.33 16.85 5.62
CA THR A 121 0.94 17.02 6.33
C THR A 121 1.11 18.44 6.83
N SER A 122 1.40 18.60 8.13
CA SER A 122 1.54 19.90 8.78
C SER A 122 2.67 20.74 8.17
N SER A 123 2.58 22.06 8.30
CA SER A 123 3.62 23.00 7.83
C SER A 123 4.96 22.75 8.51
N ALA A 124 4.96 22.42 9.79
CA ALA A 124 6.18 22.11 10.56
C ALA A 124 6.88 20.86 10.00
N GLU A 125 6.11 19.80 9.72
CA GLU A 125 6.65 18.56 9.13
C GLU A 125 7.13 18.79 7.70
N ARG A 126 6.40 19.56 6.88
CA ARG A 126 6.86 19.95 5.55
C ARG A 126 8.17 20.72 5.59
N ALA A 127 8.34 21.64 6.54
CA ALA A 127 9.57 22.41 6.74
C ALA A 127 10.73 21.49 7.17
N ARG A 128 10.49 20.49 8.02
CA ARG A 128 11.47 19.48 8.39
C ARG A 128 11.92 18.66 7.17
N GLN A 129 10.97 18.17 6.40
CA GLN A 129 11.23 17.40 5.18
C GLN A 129 11.87 18.23 4.06
N ALA A 130 11.64 19.55 4.02
CA ALA A 130 12.33 20.43 3.10
C ALA A 130 13.84 20.50 3.37
N ARG A 131 14.25 20.36 4.63
CA ARG A 131 15.67 20.31 5.04
C ARG A 131 16.28 18.93 4.83
N LYS A 132 15.58 17.87 5.25
CA LYS A 132 16.05 16.49 5.13
C LYS A 132 14.83 15.57 4.90
N LEU A 133 14.80 14.89 3.76
CA LEU A 133 13.81 13.85 3.49
C LEU A 133 14.09 12.60 4.33
N PRO A 134 13.07 11.84 4.73
CA PRO A 134 13.25 10.53 5.37
C PRO A 134 13.85 9.52 4.39
N SER A 135 14.35 8.42 4.91
CA SER A 135 14.91 7.32 4.10
C SER A 135 13.88 6.64 3.21
N LEU A 136 12.63 6.56 3.69
CA LEU A 136 11.46 6.14 2.95
C LEU A 136 10.35 7.17 3.13
N LEU A 137 9.80 7.66 2.03
CA LEU A 137 8.72 8.64 2.03
C LEU A 137 7.46 8.07 1.37
N VAL A 138 6.38 8.00 2.13
CA VAL A 138 5.04 7.70 1.60
C VAL A 138 4.36 9.00 1.20
N THR A 139 3.81 9.06 -0.01
CA THR A 139 3.23 10.27 -0.57
C THR A 139 2.05 9.99 -1.50
N THR A 140 1.35 11.03 -1.95
CA THR A 140 0.30 10.96 -2.97
C THR A 140 0.78 11.52 -4.31
N PRO A 141 0.12 11.19 -5.44
CA PRO A 141 0.47 11.75 -6.75
C PRO A 141 0.53 13.28 -6.78
N GLU A 142 -0.39 13.95 -6.10
CA GLU A 142 -0.45 15.41 -6.01
C GLU A 142 0.76 15.99 -5.26
N SER A 143 1.08 15.38 -4.11
CA SER A 143 2.22 15.82 -3.30
C SER A 143 3.55 15.54 -4.00
N LEU A 144 3.67 14.42 -4.74
CA LEU A 144 4.82 14.14 -5.59
C LEU A 144 4.97 15.20 -6.68
N SER A 145 3.90 15.55 -7.39
CA SER A 145 3.92 16.58 -8.42
C SER A 145 4.46 17.92 -7.90
N LEU A 146 4.00 18.32 -6.70
CA LEU A 146 4.52 19.52 -6.02
C LEU A 146 6.00 19.37 -5.65
N MET A 147 6.44 18.22 -5.18
CA MET A 147 7.85 17.98 -4.86
C MET A 147 8.73 18.08 -6.11
N LEU A 148 8.26 17.52 -7.23
CA LEU A 148 9.00 17.52 -8.51
C LEU A 148 9.08 18.91 -9.14
N SER A 149 8.17 19.83 -8.82
CA SER A 149 8.23 21.22 -9.34
C SER A 149 9.23 22.11 -8.62
N GLY A 150 9.78 21.68 -7.47
CA GLY A 150 10.79 22.44 -6.72
C GLY A 150 12.12 22.55 -7.44
N ALA A 151 12.82 23.68 -7.29
CA ALA A 151 14.12 23.91 -7.93
C ALA A 151 15.18 22.86 -7.54
N GLU A 152 15.19 22.42 -6.28
CA GLU A 152 16.14 21.44 -5.73
C GLU A 152 15.66 19.98 -5.86
N ALA A 153 14.55 19.74 -6.57
CA ALA A 153 13.91 18.41 -6.62
C ALA A 153 14.88 17.33 -7.13
N ARG A 154 15.65 17.62 -8.16
CA ARG A 154 16.61 16.67 -8.73
C ARG A 154 17.69 16.27 -7.74
N GLU A 155 18.24 17.20 -6.99
CA GLU A 155 19.27 16.95 -5.99
C GLU A 155 18.71 16.12 -4.81
N LYS A 156 17.58 16.54 -4.26
CA LYS A 156 16.92 15.86 -3.13
C LYS A 156 16.46 14.44 -3.42
N LEU A 157 16.17 14.14 -4.69
CA LEU A 157 15.70 12.83 -5.14
C LEU A 157 16.80 12.01 -5.85
N SER A 158 18.05 12.50 -5.87
CA SER A 158 19.15 11.85 -6.57
C SER A 158 19.56 10.49 -5.97
N SER A 159 19.34 10.31 -4.67
CA SER A 159 19.65 9.07 -3.92
C SER A 159 18.57 7.99 -4.04
N LEU A 160 17.46 8.30 -4.71
CA LEU A 160 16.31 7.41 -4.84
C LEU A 160 16.69 6.13 -5.61
N ARG A 161 16.35 4.97 -5.06
CA ARG A 161 16.64 3.64 -5.63
C ARG A 161 15.39 2.90 -6.08
N LEU A 162 14.26 3.18 -5.40
CA LEU A 162 12.98 2.52 -5.64
C LEU A 162 11.84 3.52 -5.62
N VAL A 163 10.92 3.37 -6.58
CA VAL A 163 9.57 3.90 -6.47
C VAL A 163 8.60 2.75 -6.42
N VAL A 164 7.76 2.74 -5.39
CA VAL A 164 6.60 1.84 -5.30
C VAL A 164 5.34 2.63 -5.65
N VAL A 165 4.51 2.09 -6.52
CA VAL A 165 3.19 2.63 -6.85
C VAL A 165 2.14 1.67 -6.33
N ASP A 166 1.53 2.05 -5.22
CA ASP A 166 0.52 1.25 -4.54
C ASP A 166 -0.85 1.45 -5.18
N GLU A 167 -1.68 0.41 -5.10
CA GLU A 167 -3.02 0.36 -5.71
C GLU A 167 -3.01 0.90 -7.15
N TRP A 168 -2.07 0.40 -7.97
CA TRP A 168 -1.84 0.89 -9.33
C TRP A 168 -3.09 0.87 -10.20
N HIS A 169 -3.99 -0.10 -9.98
CA HIS A 169 -5.28 -0.18 -10.67
C HIS A 169 -6.20 1.03 -10.43
N GLU A 170 -6.12 1.65 -9.25
CA GLU A 170 -6.87 2.87 -8.91
C GLU A 170 -6.35 4.11 -9.64
N LEU A 171 -5.11 4.07 -10.10
CA LEU A 171 -4.48 5.18 -10.82
C LEU A 171 -4.63 5.05 -12.34
N LEU A 172 -4.80 3.85 -12.85
CA LEU A 172 -4.94 3.62 -14.29
C LEU A 172 -6.20 4.31 -14.85
N GLY A 173 -6.03 5.00 -15.98
CA GLY A 173 -7.14 5.61 -16.73
C GLY A 173 -7.68 6.92 -16.15
N ASN A 174 -7.05 7.50 -15.13
CA ASN A 174 -7.49 8.77 -14.55
C ASN A 174 -6.37 9.82 -14.48
N LYS A 175 -6.71 11.07 -14.14
CA LYS A 175 -5.77 12.20 -14.06
C LYS A 175 -4.61 11.97 -13.09
N ARG A 176 -4.85 11.27 -11.98
CA ARG A 176 -3.83 10.97 -10.97
C ARG A 176 -2.82 9.95 -11.49
N GLY A 177 -3.28 9.00 -12.31
CA GLY A 177 -2.42 8.06 -13.01
C GLY A 177 -1.49 8.76 -13.98
N VAL A 178 -2.01 9.67 -14.80
CA VAL A 178 -1.20 10.49 -15.71
C VAL A 178 -0.14 11.30 -14.95
N MET A 179 -0.52 11.92 -13.81
CA MET A 179 0.43 12.63 -12.94
C MET A 179 1.54 11.70 -12.42
N THR A 180 1.16 10.48 -12.04
CA THR A 180 2.12 9.46 -11.57
C THR A 180 3.05 9.03 -12.68
N GLU A 181 2.54 8.72 -13.87
CA GLU A 181 3.35 8.33 -15.04
C GLU A 181 4.35 9.42 -15.44
N LEU A 182 3.92 10.69 -15.47
CA LEU A 182 4.80 11.83 -15.73
C LEU A 182 5.87 12.00 -14.65
N GLY A 183 5.49 11.82 -13.37
CA GLY A 183 6.41 11.82 -12.25
C GLY A 183 7.46 10.71 -12.36
N LEU A 184 7.04 9.50 -12.67
CA LEU A 184 7.92 8.36 -12.90
C LEU A 184 8.89 8.59 -14.07
N ALA A 185 8.39 9.12 -15.19
CA ALA A 185 9.22 9.44 -16.36
C ALA A 185 10.32 10.44 -16.00
N ARG A 186 9.97 11.49 -15.23
CA ARG A 186 10.92 12.50 -14.75
C ARG A 186 11.98 11.90 -13.80
N LEU A 187 11.54 11.07 -12.86
CA LEU A 187 12.44 10.42 -11.89
C LEU A 187 13.41 9.47 -12.59
N ARG A 188 12.95 8.67 -13.57
CA ARG A 188 13.81 7.78 -14.37
C ARG A 188 14.83 8.55 -15.19
N ARG A 189 14.44 9.71 -15.76
CA ARG A 189 15.38 10.58 -16.48
C ARG A 189 16.50 11.10 -15.58
N TRP A 190 16.19 11.38 -14.31
CA TRP A 190 17.21 11.80 -13.33
C TRP A 190 18.03 10.63 -12.79
N ASN A 191 17.44 9.44 -12.75
CA ASN A 191 17.96 8.23 -12.13
C ASN A 191 17.73 7.01 -13.04
N PRO A 192 18.59 6.78 -14.05
CA PRO A 192 18.40 5.70 -15.03
C PRO A 192 18.37 4.28 -14.41
N LYS A 193 18.95 4.10 -13.21
CA LYS A 193 18.96 2.83 -12.47
C LYS A 193 17.78 2.69 -11.50
N LEU A 194 16.80 3.61 -11.54
CA LEU A 194 15.64 3.60 -10.66
C LEU A 194 14.78 2.37 -10.93
N ARG A 195 14.57 1.56 -9.89
CA ARG A 195 13.62 0.45 -9.93
C ARG A 195 12.21 0.98 -9.66
N THR A 196 11.22 0.38 -10.31
CA THR A 196 9.81 0.71 -10.11
C THR A 196 9.01 -0.56 -9.89
N TRP A 197 8.28 -0.62 -8.79
CA TRP A 197 7.37 -1.72 -8.47
C TRP A 197 5.96 -1.21 -8.29
N GLY A 198 5.00 -1.82 -8.99
CA GLY A 198 3.57 -1.58 -8.77
C GLY A 198 2.95 -2.64 -7.89
N LEU A 199 1.96 -2.26 -7.11
CA LEU A 199 1.15 -3.18 -6.32
C LEU A 199 -0.29 -3.05 -6.77
N SER A 200 -0.97 -4.17 -6.96
CA SER A 200 -2.36 -4.18 -7.37
C SER A 200 -3.08 -5.43 -6.87
N ALA A 201 -4.34 -5.26 -6.49
CA ALA A 201 -5.22 -6.37 -6.11
C ALA A 201 -6.05 -6.87 -7.30
N THR A 202 -6.47 -5.97 -8.18
CA THR A 202 -7.40 -6.27 -9.29
C THR A 202 -6.90 -5.60 -10.56
N LEU A 203 -6.65 -6.38 -11.60
CA LEU A 203 -6.25 -5.88 -12.93
C LEU A 203 -6.86 -6.76 -14.01
N GLY A 204 -7.58 -6.15 -14.94
CA GLY A 204 -8.10 -6.84 -16.11
C GLY A 204 -7.00 -7.13 -17.14
N ASN A 205 -6.07 -6.20 -17.34
CA ASN A 205 -4.95 -6.33 -18.27
C ASN A 205 -3.62 -6.04 -17.55
N ILE A 206 -3.01 -7.11 -17.03
CA ILE A 206 -1.76 -7.04 -16.26
C ILE A 206 -0.59 -6.57 -17.15
N GLN A 207 -0.55 -6.98 -18.42
CA GLN A 207 0.53 -6.64 -19.32
C GLN A 207 0.54 -5.14 -19.64
N GLU A 208 -0.61 -4.56 -19.97
CA GLU A 208 -0.75 -3.14 -20.21
C GLU A 208 -0.40 -2.33 -18.96
N ALA A 209 -0.87 -2.77 -17.79
CA ALA A 209 -0.57 -2.13 -16.52
C ALA A 209 0.94 -2.11 -16.22
N LEU A 210 1.66 -3.20 -16.54
CA LEU A 210 3.11 -3.29 -16.41
C LEU A 210 3.82 -2.36 -17.41
N GLU A 211 3.38 -2.31 -18.66
CA GLU A 211 3.97 -1.47 -19.70
C GLU A 211 3.84 0.02 -19.38
N ARG A 212 2.70 0.45 -18.86
CA ARG A 212 2.52 1.83 -18.41
C ARG A 212 3.39 2.16 -17.20
N LEU A 213 3.48 1.22 -16.26
CA LEU A 213 4.28 1.38 -15.04
C LEU A 213 5.78 1.42 -15.35
N VAL A 214 6.26 0.50 -16.18
CA VAL A 214 7.68 0.32 -16.55
C VAL A 214 7.78 0.26 -18.07
N PRO A 215 7.76 1.41 -18.77
CA PRO A 215 7.87 1.44 -20.22
C PRO A 215 9.17 0.80 -20.70
N GLY A 216 9.08 -0.11 -21.65
CA GLY A 216 10.21 -0.77 -22.29
C GLY A 216 10.46 -0.19 -23.68
N SER A 217 10.93 1.04 -23.77
CA SER A 217 11.17 1.70 -25.05
C SER A 217 12.48 1.30 -25.74
N ASP A 218 13.45 0.77 -24.98
CA ASP A 218 14.73 0.30 -25.51
C ASP A 218 15.12 -1.01 -24.83
N PRO A 219 15.22 -2.14 -25.56
CA PRO A 219 15.63 -3.42 -24.98
C PRO A 219 17.03 -3.41 -24.34
N ALA A 220 17.91 -2.53 -24.77
CA ALA A 220 19.26 -2.39 -24.24
C ALA A 220 19.32 -1.58 -22.92
N LEU A 221 18.35 -0.69 -22.71
CA LEU A 221 18.25 0.20 -21.55
C LEU A 221 17.06 -0.13 -20.64
N SER A 222 16.17 -1.02 -21.08
CA SER A 222 14.97 -1.37 -20.34
C SER A 222 15.32 -2.27 -19.15
N PRO A 223 14.88 -1.92 -17.94
CA PRO A 223 15.01 -2.84 -16.81
C PRO A 223 14.25 -4.14 -17.09
N VAL A 224 14.78 -5.26 -16.63
CA VAL A 224 14.04 -6.53 -16.67
C VAL A 224 12.71 -6.31 -15.96
N ARG A 225 11.62 -6.65 -16.65
CA ARG A 225 10.26 -6.46 -16.16
C ARG A 225 9.67 -7.78 -15.69
N ARG A 226 9.14 -7.80 -14.48
CA ARG A 226 8.58 -9.01 -13.89
C ARG A 226 7.15 -8.79 -13.42
N VAL A 227 6.30 -9.79 -13.65
CA VAL A 227 5.01 -9.91 -12.98
C VAL A 227 5.13 -10.98 -11.92
N VAL A 228 4.89 -10.62 -10.67
CA VAL A 228 4.84 -11.56 -9.57
C VAL A 228 3.39 -11.73 -9.13
N LYS A 229 2.90 -12.95 -9.18
CA LYS A 229 1.55 -13.29 -8.72
C LYS A 229 1.63 -13.80 -7.29
N GLY A 230 0.91 -13.13 -6.40
CA GLY A 230 0.79 -13.54 -5.01
C GLY A 230 -0.35 -14.53 -4.79
N VAL A 231 -0.67 -14.74 -3.53
CA VAL A 231 -1.75 -15.64 -3.12
C VAL A 231 -3.10 -15.12 -3.63
N SER A 232 -3.81 -15.96 -4.38
CA SER A 232 -5.15 -15.66 -4.92
C SER A 232 -6.26 -16.53 -4.30
N ASP A 233 -5.92 -17.42 -3.39
CA ASP A 233 -6.79 -18.53 -2.94
C ASP A 233 -7.86 -18.10 -1.89
N LYS A 234 -8.24 -16.82 -1.85
CA LYS A 234 -9.43 -16.45 -1.10
C LYS A 234 -10.65 -16.98 -1.85
N LYS A 235 -11.27 -18.03 -1.30
CA LYS A 235 -12.57 -18.48 -1.79
C LYS A 235 -13.61 -17.41 -1.45
N VAL A 236 -14.04 -16.68 -2.47
CA VAL A 236 -15.12 -15.69 -2.36
C VAL A 236 -16.41 -16.42 -2.65
N LEU A 237 -17.31 -16.41 -1.66
CA LEU A 237 -18.69 -16.85 -1.86
C LEU A 237 -19.51 -15.57 -2.06
N MET A 238 -20.21 -15.47 -3.19
CA MET A 238 -21.17 -14.41 -3.46
C MET A 238 -22.56 -14.98 -3.32
N ASP A 239 -23.39 -14.32 -2.52
CA ASP A 239 -24.80 -14.65 -2.33
C ASP A 239 -25.64 -13.40 -2.44
N THR A 240 -26.94 -13.57 -2.73
CA THR A 240 -27.88 -12.47 -2.89
C THR A 240 -29.07 -12.72 -1.96
N LEU A 241 -29.30 -11.80 -1.03
CA LEU A 241 -30.47 -11.82 -0.19
C LEU A 241 -31.65 -11.26 -1.00
N ILE A 242 -32.65 -12.09 -1.25
CA ILE A 242 -33.83 -11.72 -2.01
C ILE A 242 -35.03 -11.71 -1.04
N PRO A 243 -35.87 -10.64 -1.03
CA PRO A 243 -37.03 -10.60 -0.18
C PRO A 243 -38.05 -11.69 -0.61
N PRO A 244 -38.75 -12.33 0.34
CA PRO A 244 -39.69 -13.40 0.06
C PRO A 244 -40.89 -12.92 -0.74
N ASP A 245 -41.22 -11.63 -0.75
CA ASP A 245 -42.34 -11.02 -1.42
C ASP A 245 -41.85 -9.95 -2.41
N VAL A 246 -41.72 -10.33 -3.68
CA VAL A 246 -41.17 -9.46 -4.74
C VAL A 246 -42.11 -8.32 -5.11
N ASP A 247 -43.45 -8.49 -4.88
CA ASP A 247 -44.47 -7.48 -5.21
C ASP A 247 -44.39 -6.24 -4.29
N LYS A 248 -43.68 -6.31 -3.17
CA LYS A 248 -43.51 -5.22 -2.23
C LYS A 248 -42.11 -4.55 -2.33
N PHE A 249 -41.41 -4.78 -3.44
CA PHE A 249 -40.13 -4.13 -3.65
C PHE A 249 -40.35 -2.61 -3.80
N PRO A 250 -39.88 -1.77 -2.87
CA PRO A 250 -40.06 -0.33 -3.00
C PRO A 250 -39.13 0.19 -4.10
N TRP A 251 -39.66 0.45 -5.28
CA TRP A 251 -38.97 1.03 -6.43
C TRP A 251 -38.37 2.44 -6.13
N ALA A 252 -38.82 3.07 -5.07
CA ALA A 252 -38.36 4.40 -4.62
C ALA A 252 -37.41 4.27 -3.44
N GLY A 253 -36.18 3.85 -3.67
CA GLY A 253 -35.01 4.18 -2.85
C GLY A 253 -35.06 4.01 -1.33
N HIS A 254 -36.08 3.43 -0.74
CA HIS A 254 -36.25 3.31 0.69
C HIS A 254 -35.71 1.98 1.23
N LEU A 255 -34.52 2.09 1.74
CA LEU A 255 -34.26 1.57 3.06
C LEU A 255 -34.17 0.07 3.20
N GLY A 256 -33.71 -0.70 2.37
CA GLY A 256 -33.36 -2.10 2.64
C GLY A 256 -33.72 -2.72 4.01
N LEU A 257 -34.35 -1.94 4.93
CA LEU A 257 -34.83 -2.37 6.25
C LEU A 257 -35.93 -3.46 6.18
N VAL A 258 -36.62 -3.61 5.06
CA VAL A 258 -37.47 -4.76 4.80
C VAL A 258 -36.67 -6.07 4.84
N MET A 259 -35.35 -5.97 4.61
CA MET A 259 -34.39 -7.10 4.67
C MET A 259 -33.68 -7.21 6.00
N LEU A 260 -34.07 -6.43 7.01
CA LEU A 260 -33.36 -6.35 8.28
C LEU A 260 -33.14 -7.73 8.93
N ASP A 261 -34.18 -8.54 8.99
CA ASP A 261 -34.12 -9.89 9.60
C ASP A 261 -33.15 -10.81 8.84
N HIS A 262 -33.17 -10.78 7.51
CA HIS A 262 -32.25 -11.57 6.69
C HIS A 262 -30.80 -11.10 6.81
N VAL A 263 -30.59 -9.79 6.95
CA VAL A 263 -29.25 -9.23 7.19
C VAL A 263 -28.76 -9.60 8.59
N ILE A 264 -29.64 -9.57 9.60
CA ILE A 264 -29.32 -10.03 10.95
C ILE A 264 -28.88 -11.50 10.95
N GLU A 265 -29.65 -12.38 10.27
CA GLU A 265 -29.29 -13.79 10.13
C GLU A 265 -27.92 -13.98 9.48
N ALA A 266 -27.63 -13.23 8.42
CA ALA A 266 -26.33 -13.25 7.75
C ALA A 266 -25.18 -12.76 8.65
N ILE A 267 -25.44 -11.74 9.49
CA ILE A 267 -24.47 -11.26 10.49
C ILE A 267 -24.22 -12.30 11.57
N GLU A 268 -25.28 -12.92 12.10
CA GLU A 268 -25.19 -13.98 13.13
C GLU A 268 -24.44 -15.21 12.63
N GLY A 269 -24.58 -15.55 11.34
CA GLY A 269 -23.85 -16.63 10.68
C GLY A 269 -22.38 -16.31 10.40
N SER A 270 -21.92 -15.07 10.67
CA SER A 270 -20.60 -14.57 10.31
C SER A 270 -19.78 -14.25 11.55
N ARG A 271 -18.45 -14.44 11.47
CA ARG A 271 -17.53 -14.07 12.54
C ARG A 271 -17.30 -12.56 12.64
N SER A 272 -17.33 -11.87 11.52
CA SER A 272 -17.13 -10.43 11.40
C SER A 272 -17.81 -9.95 10.13
N THR A 273 -18.57 -8.86 10.20
CA THR A 273 -19.38 -8.36 9.08
C THR A 273 -19.13 -6.87 8.84
N LEU A 274 -19.01 -6.48 7.58
CA LEU A 274 -19.04 -5.09 7.14
C LEU A 274 -20.31 -4.86 6.33
N VAL A 275 -21.13 -3.94 6.78
CA VAL A 275 -22.38 -3.54 6.08
C VAL A 275 -22.11 -2.20 5.38
N PHE A 276 -22.15 -2.20 4.06
CA PHE A 276 -21.97 -0.98 3.25
C PHE A 276 -23.31 -0.43 2.82
N THR A 277 -23.48 0.87 2.92
CA THR A 277 -24.64 1.62 2.45
C THR A 277 -24.23 2.71 1.47
N ASN A 278 -25.14 3.11 0.57
CA ASN A 278 -24.83 4.09 -0.46
C ASN A 278 -24.68 5.52 0.08
N VAL A 279 -25.37 5.85 1.16
CA VAL A 279 -25.37 7.20 1.75
C VAL A 279 -25.28 7.15 3.27
N ARG A 280 -24.77 8.23 3.87
CA ARG A 280 -24.54 8.36 5.33
C ARG A 280 -25.83 8.14 6.13
N SER A 281 -26.93 8.76 5.70
CA SER A 281 -28.21 8.62 6.39
C SER A 281 -28.73 7.18 6.43
N GLN A 282 -28.47 6.39 5.38
CA GLN A 282 -28.76 4.96 5.39
C GLN A 282 -27.88 4.22 6.40
N ALA A 283 -26.60 4.56 6.52
CA ALA A 283 -25.74 3.94 7.53
C ALA A 283 -26.27 4.16 8.95
N GLU A 284 -26.71 5.40 9.25
CA GLU A 284 -27.31 5.74 10.55
C GLU A 284 -28.62 4.99 10.81
N ILE A 285 -29.50 4.92 9.80
CA ILE A 285 -30.79 4.19 9.90
C ILE A 285 -30.56 2.68 10.09
N TRP A 286 -29.65 2.09 9.33
CA TRP A 286 -29.27 0.69 9.49
C TRP A 286 -28.65 0.40 10.85
N TYR A 287 -27.78 1.28 11.34
CA TYR A 287 -27.19 1.17 12.67
C TYR A 287 -28.24 1.18 13.77
N GLN A 288 -29.21 2.10 13.68
CA GLN A 288 -30.34 2.16 14.63
C GLN A 288 -31.22 0.90 14.55
N GLY A 289 -31.63 0.49 13.34
CA GLY A 289 -32.47 -0.68 13.15
C GLY A 289 -31.83 -1.98 13.65
N LEU A 290 -30.52 -2.13 13.44
CA LEU A 290 -29.77 -3.28 13.98
C LEU A 290 -29.72 -3.27 15.51
N LEU A 291 -29.53 -2.12 16.15
CA LEU A 291 -29.52 -2.00 17.62
C LEU A 291 -30.91 -2.14 18.22
N GLU A 292 -31.97 -1.69 17.55
CA GLU A 292 -33.34 -1.90 18.01
C GLU A 292 -33.73 -3.40 17.96
N ALA A 293 -33.32 -4.09 16.88
CA ALA A 293 -33.61 -5.52 16.73
C ALA A 293 -32.72 -6.42 17.59
N ARG A 294 -31.50 -5.96 17.91
CA ARG A 294 -30.49 -6.68 18.70
C ARG A 294 -29.81 -5.74 19.70
N PRO A 295 -30.47 -5.37 20.80
CA PRO A 295 -29.89 -4.46 21.81
C PRO A 295 -28.59 -4.98 22.42
N GLU A 296 -28.39 -6.29 22.46
CA GLU A 296 -27.19 -6.96 22.97
C GLU A 296 -25.95 -6.70 22.09
N TRP A 297 -26.11 -6.19 20.88
CA TRP A 297 -25.01 -5.79 20.00
C TRP A 297 -24.47 -4.40 20.33
N ALA A 298 -25.03 -3.71 21.33
CA ALA A 298 -24.49 -2.43 21.78
C ALA A 298 -23.02 -2.60 22.23
N GLY A 299 -22.13 -1.80 21.63
CA GLY A 299 -20.68 -1.91 21.84
C GLY A 299 -19.97 -2.94 20.95
N LEU A 300 -20.70 -3.75 20.19
CA LEU A 300 -20.15 -4.66 19.18
C LEU A 300 -20.28 -4.12 17.75
N ILE A 301 -21.16 -3.16 17.52
CA ILE A 301 -21.37 -2.51 16.24
C ILE A 301 -20.74 -1.12 16.26
N GLY A 302 -19.92 -0.82 15.27
CA GLY A 302 -19.36 0.51 14.99
C GLY A 302 -20.00 1.18 13.78
N LEU A 303 -20.39 2.44 13.89
CA LEU A 303 -20.83 3.26 12.78
C LEU A 303 -19.66 4.07 12.22
N HIS A 304 -19.43 4.00 10.92
CA HIS A 304 -18.33 4.73 10.27
C HIS A 304 -18.79 5.45 8.99
N HIS A 305 -18.72 6.78 8.98
CA HIS A 305 -18.91 7.60 7.79
C HIS A 305 -18.21 8.96 7.92
N GLY A 306 -18.07 9.69 6.80
CA GLY A 306 -17.27 10.91 6.73
C GLY A 306 -17.79 12.13 7.52
N SER A 307 -19.03 12.11 8.07
CA SER A 307 -19.56 13.19 8.91
C SER A 307 -19.28 13.00 10.40
N LEU A 308 -18.81 11.82 10.81
CA LEU A 308 -18.39 11.58 12.18
C LEU A 308 -17.10 12.34 12.49
N ASP A 309 -16.94 12.71 13.76
CA ASP A 309 -15.70 13.27 14.27
C ASP A 309 -14.49 12.39 13.95
N SER A 310 -13.33 13.02 13.77
CA SER A 310 -12.11 12.31 13.37
C SER A 310 -11.65 11.28 14.41
N ASP A 311 -11.87 11.58 15.70
CA ASP A 311 -11.42 10.73 16.79
C ASP A 311 -12.35 9.54 16.97
N VAL A 312 -13.67 9.72 16.77
CA VAL A 312 -14.65 8.62 16.69
C VAL A 312 -14.32 7.70 15.52
N ARG A 313 -14.00 8.24 14.34
CA ARG A 313 -13.62 7.43 13.17
C ARG A 313 -12.33 6.64 13.36
N LYS A 314 -11.41 7.12 14.18
CA LYS A 314 -10.16 6.40 14.49
C LYS A 314 -10.38 5.30 15.53
N TRP A 315 -11.40 5.47 16.37
CA TRP A 315 -11.73 4.49 17.40
C TRP A 315 -12.45 3.28 16.81
N VAL A 316 -13.34 3.47 15.83
CA VAL A 316 -14.01 2.40 15.07
C VAL A 316 -13.03 1.74 14.08
#